data_5c57381a21898d3e14fb53bc7f9fb305
#
_entry.id   5c57381a21898d3e14fb53bc7f9fb305
#
_cell.length_a   1.000
_cell.length_b   1.000
_cell.length_c   1.000
_cell.angle_alpha   90.00
_cell.angle_beta   90.00
_cell.angle_gamma   90.00
#
_symmetry.space_group_name_H-M   'P 1'
#
loop_
_entity.id
_entity.type
_entity.pdbx_description
1 polymer ?
#
loop_
_entity_poly.entity_id
_entity_poly.type
_entity_poly.pdbx_seq_one_letter_code
_entity_poly.pdbx_strand_id
1 'polypeptide(L)'
;LKVLSGFDPLEAIEKLNYHEIEVGCLRTEAVSKAASQVASDRQVRDALVEYQRNFSRRCGGAVLDGRDIGTVICPNAEVKFYITASEEIRAARRFQELSIKDKDLTIESLISELRARDLADRERKVSPLLKAEDAVLLDTTELSIDASVALAVNTISKAIRLST
;
A
#
# COMPACT_ATOMS: atom_id res chain seq x y z
N LEU A 1 -0.02 14.59 4.15
CA LEU A 1 -0.21 16.02 3.86
C LEU A 1 -0.05 16.89 5.12
N LYS A 2 -0.80 16.64 6.21
CA LYS A 2 -0.67 17.44 7.46
C LYS A 2 0.77 17.44 8.01
N VAL A 3 1.46 16.31 7.96
CA VAL A 3 2.88 16.21 8.37
C VAL A 3 3.81 17.04 7.49
N LEU A 4 3.58 17.07 6.17
CA LEU A 4 4.33 17.97 5.27
C LEU A 4 4.09 19.45 5.54
N SER A 5 2.96 19.79 6.19
CA SER A 5 2.63 21.15 6.64
C SER A 5 3.13 21.44 8.06
N GLY A 6 3.99 20.58 8.63
CA GLY A 6 4.63 20.80 9.94
C GLY A 6 3.82 20.35 11.15
N PHE A 7 2.72 19.60 10.95
CA PHE A 7 2.00 18.99 12.06
C PHE A 7 2.77 17.79 12.62
N ASP A 8 2.70 17.61 13.92
CA ASP A 8 3.15 16.37 14.55
C ASP A 8 2.35 15.19 14.02
N PRO A 9 3.00 14.05 13.69
CA PRO A 9 2.31 12.89 13.15
C PRO A 9 1.18 12.36 14.04
N LEU A 10 1.36 12.33 15.35
CA LEU A 10 0.34 11.84 16.30
C LEU A 10 -0.87 12.78 16.36
N GLU A 11 -0.64 14.10 16.42
CA GLU A 11 -1.73 15.07 16.33
C GLU A 11 -2.49 15.00 15.00
N ALA A 12 -1.77 14.71 13.91
CA ALA A 12 -2.38 14.52 12.60
C ALA A 12 -3.31 13.29 12.55
N ILE A 13 -2.99 12.22 13.29
CA ILE A 13 -3.81 11.01 13.40
C ILE A 13 -5.08 11.27 14.20
N GLU A 14 -4.99 11.96 15.34
CA GLU A 14 -6.16 12.31 16.16
C GLU A 14 -7.20 13.14 15.38
N LYS A 15 -6.72 13.97 14.45
CA LYS A 15 -7.55 14.81 13.58
C LYS A 15 -7.81 14.19 12.21
N LEU A 16 -7.61 12.87 12.07
CA LEU A 16 -7.75 12.20 10.78
C LEU A 16 -9.22 12.04 10.40
N ASN A 17 -9.61 12.72 9.34
CA ASN A 17 -10.92 12.56 8.71
C ASN A 17 -10.72 12.14 7.24
N TYR A 18 -11.05 10.90 6.91
CA TYR A 18 -10.83 10.38 5.56
C TYR A 18 -11.74 11.04 4.50
N HIS A 19 -12.87 11.63 4.91
CA HIS A 19 -13.74 12.39 4.00
C HIS A 19 -13.12 13.70 3.51
N GLU A 20 -12.12 14.21 4.22
CA GLU A 20 -11.39 15.44 3.87
C GLU A 20 -10.16 15.17 2.99
N ILE A 21 -9.88 13.91 2.67
CA ILE A 21 -8.69 13.53 1.92
C ILE A 21 -8.94 13.69 0.42
N GLU A 22 -8.30 14.67 -0.19
CA GLU A 22 -8.26 14.82 -1.65
C GLU A 22 -7.32 13.78 -2.26
N VAL A 23 -7.88 12.76 -2.89
CA VAL A 23 -7.15 11.62 -3.47
C VAL A 23 -6.07 12.08 -4.47
N GLY A 24 -6.32 13.16 -5.23
CA GLY A 24 -5.38 13.70 -6.20
C GLY A 24 -4.07 14.23 -5.58
N CYS A 25 -4.12 14.70 -4.33
CA CYS A 25 -2.95 15.21 -3.61
C CYS A 25 -2.08 14.11 -2.97
N LEU A 26 -2.56 12.87 -2.90
CA LEU A 26 -1.84 11.79 -2.23
C LEU A 26 -0.76 11.13 -3.09
N ARG A 27 -0.84 11.25 -4.41
CA ARG A 27 0.03 10.55 -5.36
C ARG A 27 1.22 11.39 -5.81
N THR A 28 1.86 12.10 -4.88
CA THR A 28 3.08 12.86 -5.16
C THR A 28 4.30 12.17 -4.54
N GLU A 29 5.48 12.42 -5.09
CA GLU A 29 6.75 11.91 -4.55
C GLU A 29 6.96 12.37 -3.10
N ALA A 30 6.72 13.66 -2.81
CA ALA A 30 6.86 14.22 -1.48
C ALA A 30 5.97 13.51 -0.45
N VAL A 31 4.69 13.25 -0.80
CA VAL A 31 3.76 12.51 0.07
C VAL A 31 4.21 11.06 0.23
N SER A 32 4.67 10.42 -0.84
CA SER A 32 5.17 9.04 -0.80
C SER A 32 6.38 8.90 0.13
N LYS A 33 7.33 9.84 0.05
CA LYS A 33 8.52 9.89 0.90
C LYS A 33 8.17 10.15 2.36
N ALA A 34 7.32 11.13 2.64
CA ALA A 34 6.84 11.42 3.98
C ALA A 34 6.07 10.24 4.59
N ALA A 35 5.20 9.58 3.81
CA ALA A 35 4.48 8.39 4.25
C ALA A 35 5.42 7.25 4.64
N SER A 36 6.49 7.03 3.86
CA SER A 36 7.49 6.01 4.17
C SER A 36 8.25 6.32 5.46
N GLN A 37 8.63 7.60 5.69
CA GLN A 37 9.28 8.04 6.92
C GLN A 37 8.38 7.88 8.15
N VAL A 38 7.15 8.36 8.07
CA VAL A 38 6.16 8.28 9.15
C VAL A 38 5.78 6.83 9.45
N ALA A 39 5.70 5.97 8.42
CA ALA A 39 5.40 4.55 8.59
C ALA A 39 6.50 3.77 9.31
N SER A 40 7.71 4.29 9.45
CA SER A 40 8.77 3.67 10.23
C SER A 40 8.71 4.01 11.73
N ASP A 41 7.94 5.03 12.11
CA ASP A 41 7.74 5.43 13.50
C ASP A 41 6.75 4.49 14.20
N ARG A 42 7.20 3.89 15.31
CA ARG A 42 6.40 2.91 16.06
C ARG A 42 5.16 3.54 16.70
N GLN A 43 5.26 4.73 17.27
CA GLN A 43 4.14 5.37 17.95
C GLN A 43 3.03 5.73 16.96
N VAL A 44 3.42 6.24 15.78
CA VAL A 44 2.51 6.52 14.68
C VAL A 44 1.81 5.26 14.19
N ARG A 45 2.56 4.16 14.07
CA ARG A 45 1.98 2.87 13.66
C ARG A 45 0.98 2.36 14.69
N ASP A 46 1.36 2.34 15.95
CA ASP A 46 0.49 1.84 17.03
C ASP A 46 -0.83 2.64 17.08
N ALA A 47 -0.77 3.96 16.91
CA ALA A 47 -1.95 4.82 16.85
C ALA A 47 -2.84 4.53 15.62
N LEU A 48 -2.23 4.20 14.47
CA LEU A 48 -2.97 3.88 13.24
C LEU A 48 -3.53 2.46 13.18
N VAL A 49 -2.96 1.51 13.93
CA VAL A 49 -3.38 0.10 13.90
C VAL A 49 -4.85 -0.06 14.26
N GLU A 50 -5.29 0.57 15.33
CA GLU A 50 -6.68 0.48 15.77
C GLU A 50 -7.64 1.11 14.75
N TYR A 51 -7.28 2.27 14.23
CA TYR A 51 -8.04 2.93 13.18
C TYR A 51 -8.19 2.03 11.94
N GLN A 52 -7.11 1.43 11.47
CA GLN A 52 -7.12 0.53 10.31
C GLN A 52 -7.92 -0.75 10.57
N ARG A 53 -7.81 -1.32 11.77
CA ARG A 53 -8.59 -2.50 12.17
C ARG A 53 -10.09 -2.20 12.26
N ASN A 54 -10.47 -1.06 12.80
CA ASN A 54 -11.86 -0.62 12.85
C ASN A 54 -12.42 -0.39 11.45
N PHE A 55 -11.63 0.21 10.56
CA PHE A 55 -12.00 0.36 9.16
C PHE A 55 -12.20 -0.99 8.46
N SER A 56 -11.36 -1.99 8.72
CA SER A 56 -11.46 -3.32 8.11
C SER A 56 -12.74 -4.07 8.51
N ARG A 57 -13.27 -3.81 9.71
CA ARG A 57 -14.44 -4.49 10.27
C ARG A 57 -15.77 -3.80 9.96
N ARG A 58 -15.76 -2.75 9.15
CA ARG A 58 -16.99 -2.03 8.81
C ARG A 58 -18.01 -2.92 8.09
N CYS A 59 -19.29 -2.61 8.26
CA CYS A 59 -20.37 -3.27 7.51
C CYS A 59 -20.14 -3.15 5.98
N GLY A 60 -20.32 -4.25 5.24
CA GLY A 60 -20.06 -4.34 3.81
C GLY A 60 -18.62 -4.73 3.47
N GLY A 61 -17.75 -4.90 4.46
CA GLY A 61 -16.35 -5.30 4.25
C GLY A 61 -15.42 -4.15 3.85
N ALA A 62 -14.17 -4.47 3.65
CA ALA A 62 -13.14 -3.52 3.24
C ALA A 62 -12.05 -4.18 2.41
N VAL A 63 -11.39 -3.39 1.56
CA VAL A 63 -10.14 -3.75 0.89
C VAL A 63 -9.08 -2.78 1.41
N LEU A 64 -7.99 -3.33 1.94
CA LEU A 64 -6.86 -2.56 2.47
C LEU A 64 -5.62 -2.86 1.65
N ASP A 65 -4.86 -1.82 1.34
CA ASP A 65 -3.56 -1.90 0.69
C ASP A 65 -2.45 -1.40 1.63
N GLY A 66 -1.33 -2.11 1.66
CA GLY A 66 -0.17 -1.74 2.48
C GLY A 66 0.89 -2.83 2.52
N ARG A 67 1.90 -2.64 3.37
CA ARG A 67 3.07 -3.53 3.46
C ARG A 67 2.91 -4.65 4.47
N ASP A 68 2.10 -4.42 5.48
CA ASP A 68 1.92 -5.29 6.64
C ASP A 68 0.44 -5.57 6.96
N ILE A 69 -0.46 -5.29 6.01
CA ILE A 69 -1.90 -5.48 6.19
C ILE A 69 -2.21 -6.93 6.54
N GLY A 70 -1.71 -7.88 5.75
CA GLY A 70 -1.99 -9.30 5.94
C GLY A 70 -1.22 -9.97 7.07
N THR A 71 -0.17 -9.32 7.60
CA THR A 71 0.69 -9.89 8.65
C THR A 71 0.47 -9.28 10.03
N VAL A 72 0.15 -7.97 10.09
CA VAL A 72 0.07 -7.22 11.36
C VAL A 72 -1.32 -6.60 11.57
N ILE A 73 -1.86 -5.90 10.58
CA ILE A 73 -3.11 -5.15 10.72
C ILE A 73 -4.32 -6.10 10.73
N CYS A 74 -4.45 -6.93 9.69
CA CYS A 74 -5.54 -7.87 9.49
C CYS A 74 -5.03 -9.30 9.26
N PRO A 75 -4.37 -9.91 10.29
CA PRO A 75 -3.82 -11.27 10.14
C PRO A 75 -4.90 -12.34 9.92
N ASN A 76 -6.15 -12.03 10.25
CA ASN A 76 -7.30 -12.92 10.08
C ASN A 76 -8.23 -12.47 8.94
N ALA A 77 -7.71 -11.72 7.95
CA ALA A 77 -8.49 -11.35 6.77
C ALA A 77 -8.89 -12.61 5.98
N GLU A 78 -10.11 -12.64 5.45
CA GLU A 78 -10.67 -13.77 4.68
C GLU A 78 -9.86 -14.08 3.44
N VAL A 79 -9.30 -13.06 2.80
CA VAL A 79 -8.42 -13.22 1.65
C VAL A 79 -7.25 -12.24 1.76
N LYS A 80 -6.06 -12.75 1.54
CA LYS A 80 -4.83 -11.98 1.51
C LYS A 80 -4.14 -12.16 0.17
N PHE A 81 -3.70 -11.08 -0.41
CA PHE A 81 -2.87 -11.09 -1.61
C PHE A 81 -1.48 -10.53 -1.30
N TYR A 82 -0.47 -11.20 -1.82
CA TYR A 82 0.85 -10.62 -1.98
C TYR A 82 1.03 -10.30 -3.47
N ILE A 83 0.86 -9.01 -3.80
CA ILE A 83 0.89 -8.56 -5.19
C ILE A 83 2.33 -8.17 -5.55
N THR A 84 2.79 -8.66 -6.69
CA THR A 84 4.12 -8.33 -7.22
C THR A 84 4.08 -8.07 -8.72
N ALA A 85 5.15 -7.49 -9.23
CA ALA A 85 5.51 -7.43 -10.65
C ALA A 85 7.01 -7.20 -10.76
N SER A 86 7.60 -7.46 -11.94
CA SER A 86 9.01 -7.15 -12.17
C SER A 86 9.30 -5.65 -11.97
N GLU A 87 10.54 -5.34 -11.63
CA GLU A 87 10.96 -3.94 -11.35
C GLU A 87 10.77 -3.07 -12.58
N GLU A 88 11.07 -3.61 -13.78
CA GLU A 88 10.95 -2.94 -15.06
C GLU A 88 9.48 -2.58 -15.35
N ILE A 89 8.58 -3.53 -15.14
CA ILE A 89 7.14 -3.31 -15.36
C ILE A 89 6.58 -2.29 -14.36
N ARG A 90 6.99 -2.36 -13.09
CA ARG A 90 6.58 -1.37 -12.08
C ARG A 90 7.10 0.03 -12.42
N ALA A 91 8.38 0.12 -12.84
CA ALA A 91 8.97 1.39 -13.27
C ALA A 91 8.27 1.95 -14.52
N ALA A 92 7.97 1.11 -15.50
CA ALA A 92 7.25 1.52 -16.69
C ALA A 92 5.84 2.05 -16.38
N ARG A 93 5.09 1.35 -15.51
CA ARG A 93 3.77 1.82 -15.04
C ARG A 93 3.89 3.17 -14.32
N ARG A 94 4.87 3.31 -13.44
CA ARG A 94 5.10 4.56 -12.70
C ARG A 94 5.54 5.70 -13.61
N PHE A 95 6.35 5.40 -14.62
CA PHE A 95 6.76 6.36 -15.64
C PHE A 95 5.55 6.91 -16.42
N GLN A 96 4.62 6.04 -16.84
CA GLN A 96 3.40 6.47 -17.52
C GLN A 96 2.53 7.42 -16.66
N GLU A 97 2.51 7.22 -15.34
CA GLU A 97 1.76 8.08 -14.42
C GLU A 97 2.42 9.46 -14.22
N LEU A 98 3.73 9.53 -14.19
CA LEU A 98 4.49 10.71 -13.75
C LEU A 98 5.10 11.53 -14.89
N SER A 99 5.43 10.94 -16.03
CA SER A 99 6.15 11.59 -17.13
C SER A 99 5.41 12.81 -17.72
N ILE A 100 4.09 12.90 -17.52
CA ILE A 100 3.31 14.08 -17.93
C ILE A 100 3.68 15.31 -17.08
N LYS A 101 4.07 15.10 -15.82
CA LYS A 101 4.34 16.17 -14.84
C LYS A 101 5.82 16.45 -14.68
N ASP A 102 6.65 15.46 -14.92
CA ASP A 102 8.11 15.54 -14.79
C ASP A 102 8.77 15.04 -16.09
N LYS A 103 9.34 15.99 -16.83
CA LYS A 103 9.98 15.72 -18.12
C LYS A 103 11.41 15.17 -18.01
N ASP A 104 12.03 15.34 -16.86
CA ASP A 104 13.40 14.87 -16.60
C ASP A 104 13.42 13.46 -15.99
N LEU A 105 12.23 12.90 -15.74
CA LEU A 105 12.08 11.56 -15.18
C LEU A 105 12.57 10.49 -16.18
N THR A 106 13.35 9.53 -15.70
CA THR A 106 13.81 8.38 -16.48
C THR A 106 13.34 7.05 -15.85
N ILE A 107 13.25 6.00 -16.68
CA ILE A 107 12.90 4.66 -16.19
C ILE A 107 13.99 4.13 -15.25
N GLU A 108 15.27 4.41 -15.55
CA GLU A 108 16.41 3.99 -14.74
C GLU A 108 16.38 4.62 -13.35
N SER A 109 16.04 5.91 -13.26
CA SER A 109 15.89 6.60 -11.97
C SER A 109 14.75 5.98 -11.16
N LEU A 110 13.64 5.64 -11.79
CA LEU A 110 12.50 4.98 -11.13
C LEU A 110 12.83 3.56 -10.68
N ILE A 111 13.57 2.77 -11.44
CA ILE A 111 14.02 1.45 -11.02
C ILE A 111 14.89 1.58 -9.76
N SER A 112 15.84 2.52 -9.76
CA SER A 112 16.70 2.76 -8.59
C SER A 112 15.90 3.16 -7.35
N GLU A 113 14.94 4.06 -7.50
CA GLU A 113 14.05 4.50 -6.43
C GLU A 113 13.18 3.35 -5.90
N LEU A 114 12.58 2.56 -6.79
CA LEU A 114 11.75 1.42 -6.42
C LEU A 114 12.56 0.36 -5.66
N ARG A 115 13.79 0.05 -6.10
CA ARG A 115 14.69 -0.87 -5.40
C ARG A 115 15.03 -0.39 -4.00
N ALA A 116 15.43 0.86 -3.86
CA ALA A 116 15.75 1.45 -2.56
C ALA A 116 14.55 1.39 -1.60
N ARG A 117 13.36 1.69 -2.11
CA ARG A 117 12.12 1.62 -1.33
C ARG A 117 11.75 0.21 -0.93
N ASP A 118 11.82 -0.75 -1.86
CA ASP A 118 11.51 -2.16 -1.58
C ASP A 118 12.46 -2.74 -0.53
N LEU A 119 13.74 -2.38 -0.63
CA LEU A 119 14.73 -2.78 0.37
C LEU A 119 14.40 -2.20 1.74
N ALA A 120 14.12 -0.90 1.81
CA ALA A 120 13.73 -0.23 3.06
C ALA A 120 12.45 -0.85 3.66
N ASP A 121 11.44 -1.17 2.83
CA ASP A 121 10.19 -1.79 3.29
C ASP A 121 10.42 -3.22 3.83
N ARG A 122 11.38 -3.97 3.27
CA ARG A 122 11.72 -5.34 3.72
C ARG A 122 12.60 -5.36 4.98
N GLU A 123 13.53 -4.42 5.08
CA GLU A 123 14.53 -4.39 6.16
C GLU A 123 14.11 -3.56 7.38
N ARG A 124 13.00 -2.84 7.32
CA ARG A 124 12.54 -2.07 8.46
C ARG A 124 12.31 -2.95 9.68
N LYS A 125 12.74 -2.47 10.85
CA LYS A 125 12.66 -3.21 12.10
C LYS A 125 11.23 -3.45 12.60
N VAL A 126 10.30 -2.59 12.23
CA VAL A 126 8.91 -2.64 12.67
C VAL A 126 8.02 -2.92 11.47
N SER A 127 7.25 -4.01 11.53
CA SER A 127 6.30 -4.44 10.48
C SER A 127 6.92 -4.47 9.07
N PRO A 128 7.96 -5.26 8.82
CA PRO A 128 8.56 -5.38 7.49
C PRO A 128 7.56 -5.88 6.45
N LEU A 129 7.86 -5.59 5.18
CA LEU A 129 7.09 -6.16 4.07
C LEU A 129 7.36 -7.66 3.99
N LEU A 130 6.41 -8.45 4.42
CA LEU A 130 6.46 -9.91 4.39
C LEU A 130 5.21 -10.47 3.74
N LYS A 131 5.36 -11.54 2.96
CA LYS A 131 4.24 -12.32 2.49
C LYS A 131 3.68 -13.15 3.66
N ALA A 132 2.40 -12.99 4.00
CA ALA A 132 1.73 -13.87 4.95
C ALA A 132 1.70 -15.31 4.41
N GLU A 133 1.76 -16.32 5.28
CA GLU A 133 1.82 -17.74 4.87
C GLU A 133 0.61 -18.14 4.02
N ASP A 134 -0.57 -17.63 4.38
CA ASP A 134 -1.84 -17.86 3.71
C ASP A 134 -2.14 -16.84 2.58
N ALA A 135 -1.19 -15.96 2.25
CA ALA A 135 -1.40 -15.00 1.17
C ALA A 135 -1.21 -15.65 -0.22
N VAL A 136 -2.18 -15.42 -1.08
CA VAL A 136 -2.11 -15.78 -2.49
C VAL A 136 -1.11 -14.85 -3.18
N LEU A 137 -0.10 -15.44 -3.83
CA LEU A 137 0.81 -14.68 -4.68
C LEU A 137 0.10 -14.30 -5.98
N LEU A 138 0.05 -13.02 -6.28
CA LEU A 138 -0.48 -12.47 -7.53
C LEU A 138 0.64 -11.72 -8.25
N ASP A 139 1.31 -12.40 -9.17
CA ASP A 139 2.28 -11.75 -10.05
C ASP A 139 1.54 -11.11 -11.22
N THR A 140 1.68 -9.79 -11.34
CA THR A 140 1.01 -8.99 -12.37
C THR A 140 1.95 -8.56 -13.48
N THR A 141 3.14 -9.15 -13.60
CA THR A 141 4.17 -8.76 -14.59
C THR A 141 3.60 -8.79 -16.00
N GLU A 142 2.94 -9.88 -16.38
CA GLU A 142 2.38 -10.08 -17.72
C GLU A 142 0.86 -9.79 -17.79
N LEU A 143 0.28 -9.20 -16.74
CA LEU A 143 -1.16 -9.00 -16.67
C LEU A 143 -1.55 -7.54 -16.91
N SER A 144 -2.64 -7.35 -17.64
CA SER A 144 -3.34 -6.07 -17.65
C SER A 144 -4.01 -5.81 -16.30
N ILE A 145 -4.44 -4.56 -16.08
CA ILE A 145 -5.19 -4.17 -14.87
C ILE A 145 -6.47 -5.03 -14.78
N ASP A 146 -7.23 -5.15 -15.86
CA ASP A 146 -8.49 -5.89 -15.88
C ASP A 146 -8.28 -7.38 -15.60
N ALA A 147 -7.24 -7.99 -16.16
CA ALA A 147 -6.89 -9.38 -15.89
C ALA A 147 -6.49 -9.59 -14.42
N SER A 148 -5.71 -8.68 -13.86
CA SER A 148 -5.31 -8.72 -12.45
C SER A 148 -6.52 -8.61 -11.52
N VAL A 149 -7.43 -7.70 -11.81
CA VAL A 149 -8.68 -7.51 -11.05
C VAL A 149 -9.57 -8.75 -11.19
N ALA A 150 -9.74 -9.30 -12.38
CA ALA A 150 -10.55 -10.49 -12.60
C ALA A 150 -10.04 -11.71 -11.80
N LEU A 151 -8.71 -11.91 -11.76
CA LEU A 151 -8.09 -12.96 -10.95
C LEU A 151 -8.33 -12.74 -9.46
N ALA A 152 -8.16 -11.52 -8.98
CA ALA A 152 -8.41 -11.18 -7.58
C ALA A 152 -9.87 -11.43 -7.21
N VAL A 153 -10.83 -10.93 -8.00
CA VAL A 153 -12.28 -11.12 -7.77
C VAL A 153 -12.66 -12.59 -7.77
N ASN A 154 -12.13 -13.38 -8.72
CA ASN A 154 -12.39 -14.83 -8.77
C ASN A 154 -11.88 -15.54 -7.50
N THR A 155 -10.68 -15.18 -7.04
CA THR A 155 -10.09 -15.73 -5.81
C THR A 155 -10.94 -15.39 -4.58
N ILE A 156 -11.35 -14.12 -4.45
CA ILE A 156 -12.22 -13.65 -3.36
C ILE A 156 -13.56 -14.39 -3.39
N SER A 157 -14.18 -14.49 -4.56
CA SER A 157 -15.49 -15.14 -4.72
C SER A 157 -15.45 -16.63 -4.34
N LYS A 158 -14.35 -17.32 -4.61
CA LYS A 158 -14.15 -18.71 -4.19
C LYS A 158 -14.00 -18.82 -2.67
N ALA A 159 -13.21 -17.95 -2.06
CA ALA A 159 -12.97 -17.96 -0.62
C ALA A 159 -14.26 -17.68 0.17
N ILE A 160 -15.04 -16.68 -0.24
CA ILE A 160 -16.33 -16.35 0.43
C ILE A 160 -17.34 -17.49 0.31
N ARG A 161 -17.42 -18.18 -0.85
CA ARG A 161 -18.33 -19.33 -1.04
C ARG A 161 -17.96 -20.54 -0.19
N LEU A 162 -16.70 -20.71 0.18
CA LEU A 162 -16.24 -21.78 1.06
C LEU A 162 -16.46 -21.48 2.54
N SER A 163 -16.75 -20.23 2.88
CA SER A 163 -16.97 -19.76 4.26
C SER A 163 -18.46 -19.67 4.62
N THR A 164 -19.35 -19.90 3.67
CA THR A 164 -20.83 -19.99 3.84
C THR A 164 -21.28 -21.44 3.81
#